data_609d200c4323b7c530160066a4ad0a8b
#
_entry.id   609d200c4323b7c530160066a4ad0a8b
#
_cell.length_a   1.000
_cell.length_b   1.000
_cell.length_c   1.000
_cell.angle_alpha   90.00
_cell.angle_beta   90.00
_cell.angle_gamma   90.00
#
_symmetry.space_group_name_H-M   'P 1'
#
loop_
_entity.id
_entity.type
_entity.pdbx_description
1 polymer ?
#
loop_
_entity_poly.entity_id
_entity_poly.type
_entity_poly.pdbx_seq_one_letter_code
_entity_poly.pdbx_strand_id
1 'polypeptide(L)'
;THCISSAASDVYKRQVLEKIGLEQVGAPGTTAALAMLNDQVKKGGIMASSYVGGLSGAFIPVSEDKNMIDAAASGCLTLEKLEAMTCVCSVGLDMIAIPGDTSAATISGMIADEAAIGMVNQKTTAVRVIPVAGKGVGEMANFGGLMGYAPIMPVNQTSCEAFVTRGGRIPAPIHSFKN
;
A
#
# COMPACT_ATOMS: atom_id res chain seq x y z
N THR A 1 -4.37 6.89 -26.53
CA THR A 1 -5.64 6.20 -26.17
C THR A 1 -5.45 5.12 -25.08
N HIS A 2 -4.21 4.67 -24.80
CA HIS A 2 -3.96 3.62 -23.81
C HIS A 2 -3.81 4.12 -22.36
N CYS A 3 -3.52 5.41 -22.14
CA CYS A 3 -3.41 5.95 -20.78
C CYS A 3 -4.77 6.18 -20.08
N ILE A 4 -5.86 6.28 -20.83
CA ILE A 4 -7.20 6.55 -20.26
C ILE A 4 -7.82 5.28 -19.65
N SER A 5 -7.49 4.10 -20.18
CA SER A 5 -8.03 2.84 -19.68
C SER A 5 -7.45 2.40 -18.34
N SER A 6 -6.21 2.79 -18.03
CA SER A 6 -5.61 2.46 -16.73
C SER A 6 -6.17 3.33 -15.59
N ALA A 7 -6.35 4.63 -15.82
CA ALA A 7 -6.91 5.53 -14.81
C ALA A 7 -8.37 5.20 -14.46
N ALA A 8 -9.20 4.84 -15.45
CA ALA A 8 -10.58 4.43 -15.20
C ALA A 8 -10.68 3.09 -14.45
N SER A 9 -9.69 2.21 -14.58
CA SER A 9 -9.65 0.95 -13.84
C SER A 9 -9.21 1.11 -12.37
N ASP A 10 -8.51 2.20 -12.03
CA ASP A 10 -8.00 2.42 -10.68
C ASP A 10 -9.11 2.84 -9.69
N VAL A 11 -10.11 3.58 -10.17
CA VAL A 11 -11.23 4.06 -9.34
C VAL A 11 -12.12 2.92 -8.80
N TYR A 12 -12.13 1.76 -9.45
CA TYR A 12 -13.03 0.65 -9.14
C TYR A 12 -12.31 -0.66 -8.78
N LYS A 13 -11.00 -0.67 -8.69
CA LYS A 13 -10.23 -1.92 -8.45
C LYS A 13 -10.61 -2.63 -7.16
N ARG A 14 -10.97 -1.88 -6.12
CA ARG A 14 -11.32 -2.46 -4.81
C ARG A 14 -12.71 -3.04 -4.75
N GLN A 15 -13.64 -2.60 -5.60
CA GLN A 15 -14.92 -3.27 -5.74
C GLN A 15 -14.75 -4.75 -6.14
N VAL A 16 -13.68 -5.10 -6.84
CA VAL A 16 -13.39 -6.49 -7.20
C VAL A 16 -13.15 -7.33 -5.94
N LEU A 17 -12.41 -6.82 -4.96
CA LEU A 17 -12.15 -7.51 -3.69
C LEU A 17 -13.45 -7.73 -2.90
N GLU A 18 -14.33 -6.73 -2.87
CA GLU A 18 -15.63 -6.84 -2.21
C GLU A 18 -16.57 -7.79 -2.97
N LYS A 19 -16.56 -7.77 -4.30
CA LYS A 19 -17.33 -8.73 -5.12
C LYS A 19 -16.84 -10.17 -5.02
N ILE A 20 -15.59 -10.40 -4.65
CA ILE A 20 -15.04 -11.74 -4.35
C ILE A 20 -15.61 -12.28 -3.01
N GLY A 21 -16.20 -11.41 -2.19
CA GLY A 21 -16.87 -11.80 -0.95
C GLY A 21 -16.32 -11.15 0.32
N LEU A 22 -15.41 -10.17 0.18
CA LEU A 22 -15.01 -9.36 1.33
C LEU A 22 -16.09 -8.30 1.61
N GLU A 23 -16.54 -8.21 2.84
CA GLU A 23 -17.51 -7.18 3.23
C GLU A 23 -16.94 -5.77 3.05
N GLN A 24 -15.67 -5.60 3.40
CA GLN A 24 -14.92 -4.36 3.22
C GLN A 24 -13.43 -4.66 3.06
N VAL A 25 -12.74 -3.83 2.30
CA VAL A 25 -11.27 -3.88 2.20
C VAL A 25 -10.65 -3.62 3.59
N GLY A 26 -9.66 -4.42 3.95
CA GLY A 26 -9.07 -4.41 5.30
C GLY A 26 -9.51 -5.60 6.16
N ALA A 27 -10.69 -6.16 5.90
CA ALA A 27 -11.16 -7.36 6.58
C ALA A 27 -10.19 -8.56 6.44
N PRO A 28 -10.22 -9.53 7.36
CA PRO A 28 -9.47 -10.78 7.20
C PRO A 28 -9.75 -11.42 5.81
N GLY A 29 -8.70 -11.85 5.12
CA GLY A 29 -8.79 -12.35 3.74
C GLY A 29 -8.39 -11.34 2.67
N THR A 30 -8.35 -10.03 2.95
CA THR A 30 -7.99 -9.00 1.97
C THR A 30 -6.62 -9.24 1.34
N THR A 31 -5.60 -9.57 2.13
CA THR A 31 -4.25 -9.85 1.62
C THR A 31 -4.24 -11.08 0.71
N ALA A 32 -4.96 -12.14 1.04
CA ALA A 32 -5.08 -13.33 0.21
C ALA A 32 -5.80 -13.04 -1.12
N ALA A 33 -6.91 -12.31 -1.08
CA ALA A 33 -7.64 -11.91 -2.27
C ALA A 33 -6.79 -10.99 -3.18
N LEU A 34 -6.02 -10.08 -2.59
CA LEU A 34 -5.08 -9.23 -3.32
C LEU A 34 -3.97 -10.06 -3.99
N ALA A 35 -3.41 -11.05 -3.28
CA ALA A 35 -2.39 -11.95 -3.85
C ALA A 35 -2.92 -12.69 -5.09
N MET A 36 -4.12 -13.25 -4.98
CA MET A 36 -4.79 -13.92 -6.10
C MET A 36 -5.02 -12.96 -7.27
N LEU A 37 -5.52 -11.76 -7.01
CA LEU A 37 -5.79 -10.76 -8.04
C LEU A 37 -4.49 -10.31 -8.71
N ASN A 38 -3.44 -10.03 -7.94
CA ASN A 38 -2.14 -9.61 -8.45
C ASN A 38 -1.49 -10.70 -9.35
N ASP A 39 -1.59 -11.96 -8.96
CA ASP A 39 -1.11 -13.09 -9.75
C ASP A 39 -1.84 -13.17 -11.10
N GLN A 40 -3.17 -13.06 -11.10
CA GLN A 40 -3.97 -13.11 -12.33
C GLN A 40 -3.67 -11.92 -13.28
N VAL A 41 -3.51 -10.73 -12.73
CA VAL A 41 -3.14 -9.54 -13.53
C VAL A 41 -1.77 -9.74 -14.19
N LYS A 42 -0.79 -10.26 -13.46
CA LYS A 42 0.55 -10.53 -14.00
C LYS A 42 0.54 -11.62 -15.06
N LYS A 43 -0.14 -12.73 -14.81
CA LYS A 43 -0.30 -13.82 -15.79
C LYS A 43 -1.00 -13.34 -17.05
N GLY A 44 -2.09 -12.58 -16.91
CA GLY A 44 -2.80 -11.99 -18.03
C GLY A 44 -1.92 -11.05 -18.87
N GLY A 45 -1.09 -10.24 -18.21
CA GLY A 45 -0.13 -9.36 -18.90
C GLY A 45 0.92 -10.12 -19.71
N ILE A 46 1.46 -11.21 -19.17
CA ILE A 46 2.42 -12.05 -19.88
C ILE A 46 1.77 -12.73 -21.09
N MET A 47 0.55 -13.21 -20.96
CA MET A 47 -0.16 -13.90 -22.04
C MET A 47 -0.62 -12.94 -23.15
N ALA A 48 -0.90 -11.69 -22.80
CA ALA A 48 -1.44 -10.71 -23.74
C ALA A 48 -0.36 -9.92 -24.51
N SER A 49 0.91 -10.07 -24.16
CA SER A 49 1.99 -9.24 -24.72
C SER A 49 3.18 -10.10 -25.17
N SER A 50 3.65 -9.86 -26.39
CA SER A 50 4.86 -10.50 -26.94
C SER A 50 6.15 -9.91 -26.37
N TYR A 51 6.11 -8.67 -25.86
CA TYR A 51 7.23 -7.95 -25.27
C TYR A 51 6.79 -7.27 -23.99
N VAL A 52 7.39 -7.63 -22.88
CA VAL A 52 7.08 -7.09 -21.56
C VAL A 52 8.31 -6.37 -21.03
N GLY A 53 8.25 -5.05 -20.98
CA GLY A 53 9.27 -4.20 -20.36
C GLY A 53 9.18 -4.14 -18.83
N GLY A 54 8.07 -4.57 -18.27
CA GLY A 54 7.78 -4.67 -16.85
C GLY A 54 6.31 -4.97 -16.66
N LEU A 55 5.97 -5.71 -15.62
CA LEU A 55 4.59 -6.02 -15.26
C LEU A 55 4.21 -5.27 -14.00
N SER A 56 3.43 -4.23 -14.18
CA SER A 56 2.66 -3.65 -13.08
C SER A 56 1.51 -4.59 -12.72
N GLY A 57 1.40 -4.91 -11.44
CA GLY A 57 0.26 -5.63 -10.91
C GLY A 57 -0.74 -4.70 -10.22
N ALA A 58 -1.41 -5.18 -9.19
CA ALA A 58 -2.36 -4.39 -8.43
C ALA A 58 -1.63 -3.36 -7.54
N PHE A 59 -1.99 -2.09 -7.67
CA PHE A 59 -1.60 -1.01 -6.77
C PHE A 59 -2.66 -0.83 -5.68
N ILE A 60 -2.27 -0.24 -4.57
CA ILE A 60 -3.15 0.00 -3.42
C ILE A 60 -3.11 1.45 -2.92
N PRO A 61 -3.22 2.48 -3.78
CA PRO A 61 -3.26 3.85 -3.34
C PRO A 61 -4.52 4.11 -2.52
N VAL A 62 -4.38 4.81 -1.40
CA VAL A 62 -5.53 5.08 -0.52
C VAL A 62 -6.39 6.21 -1.04
N SER A 63 -5.80 7.27 -1.63
CA SER A 63 -6.53 8.48 -2.01
C SER A 63 -7.27 8.43 -3.34
N GLU A 64 -6.97 7.45 -4.18
CA GLU A 64 -7.44 7.39 -5.56
C GLU A 64 -8.59 6.39 -5.76
N ASP A 65 -8.97 5.65 -4.73
CA ASP A 65 -10.01 4.62 -4.77
C ASP A 65 -11.00 4.82 -3.62
N LYS A 66 -12.27 5.06 -3.97
CA LYS A 66 -13.31 5.35 -2.99
C LYS A 66 -13.45 4.26 -1.91
N ASN A 67 -13.36 2.99 -2.27
CA ASN A 67 -13.50 1.89 -1.31
C ASN A 67 -12.29 1.82 -0.35
N MET A 68 -11.09 2.20 -0.81
CA MET A 68 -9.93 2.36 0.07
C MET A 68 -10.11 3.53 1.03
N ILE A 69 -10.59 4.66 0.53
CA ILE A 69 -10.89 5.86 1.33
C ILE A 69 -11.91 5.51 2.43
N ASP A 70 -13.03 4.89 2.06
CA ASP A 70 -14.10 4.52 2.98
C ASP A 70 -13.61 3.48 4.02
N ALA A 71 -12.80 2.51 3.60
CA ALA A 71 -12.22 1.50 4.48
C ALA A 71 -11.20 2.11 5.48
N ALA A 72 -10.39 3.06 5.04
CA ALA A 72 -9.48 3.79 5.91
C ALA A 72 -10.25 4.71 6.88
N ALA A 73 -11.27 5.41 6.40
CA ALA A 73 -12.11 6.29 7.21
C ALA A 73 -12.90 5.52 8.29
N SER A 74 -13.36 4.30 7.98
CA SER A 74 -14.06 3.43 8.95
C SER A 74 -13.12 2.73 9.94
N GLY A 75 -11.80 2.78 9.71
CA GLY A 75 -10.81 2.06 10.51
C GLY A 75 -10.69 0.56 10.20
N CYS A 76 -11.43 0.05 9.22
CA CYS A 76 -11.29 -1.35 8.77
C CYS A 76 -9.92 -1.59 8.10
N LEU A 77 -9.45 -0.59 7.33
CA LEU A 77 -8.13 -0.61 6.72
C LEU A 77 -7.16 0.20 7.58
N THR A 78 -6.24 -0.47 8.25
CA THR A 78 -5.19 0.17 9.06
C THR A 78 -3.88 0.25 8.30
N LEU A 79 -2.92 1.02 8.81
CA LEU A 79 -1.59 1.15 8.24
C LEU A 79 -0.86 -0.19 8.23
N GLU A 80 -0.93 -0.94 9.33
CA GLU A 80 -0.33 -2.27 9.46
C GLU A 80 -0.96 -3.27 8.48
N LYS A 81 -2.27 -3.12 8.20
CA LYS A 81 -2.93 -3.93 7.19
C LYS A 81 -2.43 -3.59 5.79
N LEU A 82 -2.21 -2.32 5.50
CA LEU A 82 -1.61 -1.88 4.24
C LEU A 82 -0.20 -2.43 4.09
N GLU A 83 0.65 -2.37 5.12
CA GLU A 83 1.99 -2.97 5.12
C GLU A 83 1.93 -4.47 4.81
N ALA A 84 1.03 -5.21 5.47
CA ALA A 84 0.83 -6.63 5.16
C ALA A 84 0.39 -6.86 3.69
N MET A 85 -0.45 -5.98 3.14
CA MET A 85 -0.87 -6.04 1.73
C MET A 85 0.28 -5.73 0.77
N THR A 86 1.26 -4.93 1.17
CA THR A 86 2.44 -4.62 0.35
C THR A 86 3.30 -5.84 0.07
N CYS A 87 3.23 -6.89 0.89
CA CYS A 87 3.89 -8.16 0.58
C CYS A 87 3.43 -8.76 -0.75
N VAL A 88 2.20 -8.52 -1.15
CA VAL A 88 1.54 -9.15 -2.30
C VAL A 88 1.08 -8.15 -3.38
N CYS A 89 1.19 -6.85 -3.15
CA CYS A 89 0.91 -5.82 -4.15
C CYS A 89 2.13 -5.57 -5.06
N SER A 90 2.00 -4.67 -6.02
CA SER A 90 3.07 -4.39 -6.99
C SER A 90 3.96 -3.21 -6.62
N VAL A 91 3.57 -2.36 -5.68
CA VAL A 91 4.31 -1.12 -5.42
C VAL A 91 4.75 -0.99 -3.96
N GLY A 92 3.86 -0.99 -3.00
CA GLY A 92 4.12 -0.67 -1.60
C GLY A 92 3.06 0.24 -1.01
N LEU A 93 3.41 0.98 0.03
CA LEU A 93 2.56 2.00 0.63
C LEU A 93 2.41 3.17 -0.35
N ASP A 94 1.18 3.56 -0.64
CA ASP A 94 0.92 4.58 -1.65
C ASP A 94 -0.22 5.52 -1.26
N MET A 95 0.03 6.82 -1.39
CA MET A 95 -0.94 7.90 -1.16
C MET A 95 -1.61 7.83 0.22
N ILE A 96 -0.82 7.64 1.26
CA ILE A 96 -1.31 7.51 2.64
C ILE A 96 -1.11 8.84 3.37
N ALA A 97 -2.22 9.50 3.73
CA ALA A 97 -2.18 10.68 4.58
C ALA A 97 -1.98 10.28 6.04
N ILE A 98 -1.03 10.91 6.71
CA ILE A 98 -0.73 10.70 8.13
C ILE A 98 -0.72 12.04 8.88
N PRO A 99 -0.81 12.07 10.23
CA PRO A 99 -0.72 13.32 11.00
C PRO A 99 0.53 14.10 10.68
N GLY A 100 0.40 15.42 10.59
CA GLY A 100 1.49 16.31 10.21
C GLY A 100 2.63 16.41 11.22
N ASP A 101 2.40 15.98 12.45
CA ASP A 101 3.36 15.92 13.55
C ASP A 101 4.02 14.54 13.71
N THR A 102 3.76 13.60 12.79
CA THR A 102 4.42 12.29 12.79
C THR A 102 5.92 12.44 12.75
N SER A 103 6.61 11.79 13.69
CA SER A 103 8.06 11.94 13.84
C SER A 103 8.84 11.37 12.66
N ALA A 104 10.00 11.96 12.37
CA ALA A 104 10.91 11.43 11.34
C ALA A 104 11.37 10.00 11.66
N ALA A 105 11.51 9.66 12.94
CA ALA A 105 11.86 8.30 13.38
C ALA A 105 10.75 7.31 13.01
N THR A 106 9.49 7.66 13.23
CA THR A 106 8.33 6.82 12.85
C THR A 106 8.28 6.57 11.34
N ILE A 107 8.46 7.63 10.54
CA ILE A 107 8.49 7.50 9.08
C ILE A 107 9.67 6.63 8.64
N SER A 108 10.84 6.78 9.28
CA SER A 108 12.02 5.95 9.00
C SER A 108 11.76 4.47 9.36
N GLY A 109 11.00 4.20 10.43
CA GLY A 109 10.55 2.86 10.79
C GLY A 109 9.70 2.23 9.68
N MET A 110 8.69 2.94 9.18
CA MET A 110 7.84 2.48 8.07
C MET A 110 8.67 2.19 6.80
N ILE A 111 9.68 3.03 6.51
CA ILE A 111 10.58 2.80 5.38
C ILE A 111 11.41 1.53 5.59
N ALA A 112 11.87 1.27 6.82
CA ALA A 112 12.62 0.07 7.14
C ALA A 112 11.76 -1.20 7.01
N ASP A 113 10.50 -1.16 7.44
CA ASP A 113 9.55 -2.26 7.32
C ASP A 113 9.26 -2.58 5.84
N GLU A 114 8.97 -1.57 5.03
CA GLU A 114 8.78 -1.74 3.59
C GLU A 114 10.04 -2.24 2.87
N ALA A 115 11.21 -1.78 3.28
CA ALA A 115 12.48 -2.28 2.74
C ALA A 115 12.68 -3.77 3.10
N ALA A 116 12.33 -4.18 4.32
CA ALA A 116 12.40 -5.58 4.74
C ALA A 116 11.41 -6.45 3.94
N ILE A 117 10.16 -5.97 3.76
CA ILE A 117 9.16 -6.64 2.93
C ILE A 117 9.66 -6.80 1.49
N GLY A 118 10.25 -5.75 0.92
CA GLY A 118 10.83 -5.77 -0.41
C GLY A 118 11.95 -6.80 -0.55
N MET A 119 12.86 -6.84 0.42
CA MET A 119 13.98 -7.78 0.44
C MET A 119 13.51 -9.23 0.53
N VAL A 120 12.59 -9.54 1.45
CA VAL A 120 12.07 -10.91 1.64
C VAL A 120 11.30 -11.39 0.40
N ASN A 121 10.55 -10.52 -0.23
CA ASN A 121 9.73 -10.85 -1.41
C ASN A 121 10.45 -10.65 -2.75
N GLN A 122 11.72 -10.22 -2.73
CA GLN A 122 12.53 -9.94 -3.94
C GLN A 122 11.80 -8.98 -4.90
N LYS A 123 11.23 -7.92 -4.35
CA LYS A 123 10.50 -6.90 -5.12
C LYS A 123 10.88 -5.50 -4.67
N THR A 124 10.70 -4.53 -5.55
CA THR A 124 10.77 -3.12 -5.17
C THR A 124 9.53 -2.75 -4.37
N THR A 125 9.71 -2.08 -3.25
CA THR A 125 8.66 -1.42 -2.48
C THR A 125 8.87 0.08 -2.49
N ALA A 126 7.78 0.83 -2.47
CA ALA A 126 7.78 2.28 -2.34
C ALA A 126 7.07 2.69 -1.06
N VAL A 127 7.44 3.85 -0.51
CA VAL A 127 6.76 4.46 0.64
C VAL A 127 6.38 5.87 0.25
N ARG A 128 5.09 6.08 -0.04
CA ARG A 128 4.51 7.39 -0.27
C ARG A 128 3.49 7.69 0.84
N VAL A 129 4.02 8.03 2.01
CA VAL A 129 3.24 8.58 3.13
C VAL A 129 3.33 10.10 3.11
N ILE A 130 2.26 10.79 3.46
CA ILE A 130 2.11 12.23 3.31
C ILE A 130 1.74 12.82 4.67
N PRO A 131 2.71 13.35 5.43
CA PRO A 131 2.42 14.13 6.64
C PRO A 131 1.65 15.40 6.27
N VAL A 132 0.45 15.58 6.80
CA VAL A 132 -0.43 16.70 6.46
C VAL A 132 -0.34 17.76 7.55
N ALA A 133 0.44 18.79 7.30
CA ALA A 133 0.69 19.86 8.29
C ALA A 133 -0.61 20.46 8.85
N GLY A 134 -0.70 20.56 10.17
CA GLY A 134 -1.83 21.15 10.89
C GLY A 134 -3.09 20.28 10.93
N LYS A 135 -3.03 19.05 10.48
CA LYS A 135 -4.15 18.13 10.49
C LYS A 135 -3.86 16.85 11.26
N GLY A 136 -4.90 16.29 11.86
CA GLY A 136 -4.86 15.10 12.68
C GLY A 136 -5.74 13.97 12.17
N VAL A 137 -5.72 12.86 12.89
CA VAL A 137 -6.50 11.65 12.58
C VAL A 137 -8.00 11.97 12.44
N GLY A 138 -8.61 11.41 11.40
CA GLY A 138 -10.05 11.59 11.11
C GLY A 138 -10.38 12.80 10.25
N GLU A 139 -9.44 13.73 10.06
CA GLU A 139 -9.59 14.81 9.09
C GLU A 139 -9.30 14.31 7.66
N MET A 140 -9.71 15.11 6.68
CA MET A 140 -9.49 14.80 5.27
C MET A 140 -8.36 15.64 4.69
N ALA A 141 -7.44 15.00 4.00
CA ALA A 141 -6.47 15.63 3.13
C ALA A 141 -7.01 15.67 1.69
N ASN A 142 -6.88 16.80 1.01
CA ASN A 142 -7.24 16.96 -0.38
C ASN A 142 -5.98 17.25 -1.20
N PHE A 143 -5.65 16.35 -2.11
CA PHE A 143 -4.47 16.47 -2.96
C PHE A 143 -4.80 17.09 -4.33
N GLY A 144 -6.09 17.16 -4.66
CA GLY A 144 -6.59 17.71 -5.91
C GLY A 144 -6.35 16.83 -7.15
N GLY A 145 -7.05 17.15 -8.22
CA GLY A 145 -6.90 16.49 -9.51
C GLY A 145 -7.06 14.98 -9.44
N LEU A 146 -6.16 14.26 -10.10
CA LEU A 146 -6.17 12.79 -10.16
C LEU A 146 -5.69 12.13 -8.85
N MET A 147 -5.06 12.88 -7.96
CA MET A 147 -4.57 12.33 -6.69
C MET A 147 -5.65 12.22 -5.63
N GLY A 148 -6.81 12.83 -5.84
CA GLY A 148 -7.99 12.67 -5.02
C GLY A 148 -7.86 13.25 -3.61
N TYR A 149 -8.39 12.51 -2.64
CA TYR A 149 -8.41 12.87 -1.22
C TYR A 149 -8.31 11.62 -0.35
N ALA A 150 -7.82 11.76 0.87
CA ALA A 150 -7.72 10.64 1.81
C ALA A 150 -8.02 11.08 3.24
N PRO A 151 -8.57 10.19 4.08
CA PRO A 151 -8.61 10.40 5.51
C PRO A 151 -7.18 10.33 6.07
N ILE A 152 -6.88 11.13 7.08
CA ILE A 152 -5.64 11.02 7.82
C ILE A 152 -5.70 9.80 8.71
N MET A 153 -4.88 8.81 8.41
CA MET A 153 -4.85 7.53 9.08
C MET A 153 -4.07 7.60 10.40
N PRO A 154 -4.49 6.90 11.44
CA PRO A 154 -3.72 6.81 12.67
C PRO A 154 -2.38 6.12 12.42
N VAL A 155 -1.36 6.59 13.13
CA VAL A 155 -0.01 6.02 13.14
C VAL A 155 0.29 5.57 14.56
N ASN A 156 0.96 4.43 14.71
CA ASN A 156 1.40 3.94 16.02
C ASN A 156 2.32 4.97 16.70
N GLN A 157 1.98 5.36 17.91
CA GLN A 157 2.69 6.40 18.67
C GLN A 157 3.86 5.85 19.49
N THR A 158 4.09 4.54 19.50
CA THR A 158 5.22 3.94 20.23
C THR A 158 6.53 4.33 19.54
N SER A 159 7.46 4.85 20.32
CA SER A 159 8.74 5.32 19.78
C SER A 159 9.60 4.18 19.24
N CYS A 160 10.07 4.33 18.01
CA CYS A 160 11.09 3.49 17.38
C CYS A 160 12.46 4.21 17.26
N GLU A 161 12.62 5.36 17.90
CA GLU A 161 13.80 6.22 17.73
C GLU A 161 15.12 5.49 18.06
N ALA A 162 15.14 4.70 19.12
CA ALA A 162 16.33 3.92 19.49
C ALA A 162 16.70 2.88 18.42
N PHE A 163 15.71 2.25 17.80
CA PHE A 163 15.92 1.32 16.68
C PHE A 163 16.49 2.04 15.46
N VAL A 164 15.87 3.14 15.06
CA VAL A 164 16.29 3.93 13.88
C VAL A 164 17.69 4.52 14.09
N THR A 165 17.98 5.08 15.26
CA THR A 165 19.28 5.70 15.57
C THR A 165 20.43 4.71 15.56
N ARG A 166 20.21 3.46 15.99
CA ARG A 166 21.21 2.40 15.91
C ARG A 166 21.61 2.08 14.48
N GLY A 167 20.71 2.28 13.54
CA GLY A 167 20.91 1.94 12.15
C GLY A 167 21.11 0.44 11.95
N GLY A 168 21.58 0.07 10.75
CA GLY A 168 21.86 -1.33 10.44
C GLY A 168 21.74 -1.61 8.95
N ARG A 169 21.74 -2.90 8.65
CA ARG A 169 21.51 -3.39 7.28
C ARG A 169 20.39 -4.42 7.32
N ILE A 170 19.44 -4.31 6.42
CA ILE A 170 18.45 -5.34 6.16
C ILE A 170 19.15 -6.45 5.36
N PRO A 171 19.31 -7.66 5.93
CA PRO A 171 20.06 -8.73 5.25
C PRO A 171 19.26 -9.28 4.08
N ALA A 172 19.98 -9.80 3.09
CA ALA A 172 19.36 -10.58 2.02
C ALA A 172 18.69 -11.84 2.62
N PRO A 173 17.48 -12.23 2.16
CA PRO A 173 16.80 -13.40 2.67
C PRO A 173 17.58 -14.69 2.37
N ILE A 174 17.61 -15.59 3.33
CA ILE A 174 18.15 -16.93 3.14
C ILE A 174 17.03 -17.82 2.60
N HIS A 175 17.17 -18.28 1.37
CA HIS A 175 16.12 -19.07 0.69
C HIS A 175 15.83 -20.43 1.34
N SER A 176 16.73 -20.94 2.19
CA SER A 176 16.53 -22.17 2.96
C SER A 176 15.41 -22.07 4.02
N PHE A 177 14.98 -20.87 4.35
CA PHE A 177 13.83 -20.63 5.23
C PHE A 177 12.53 -20.41 4.46
N LYS A 178 12.41 -20.97 3.28
CA LYS A 178 11.09 -21.13 2.69
C LYS A 178 10.34 -22.17 3.48
N ASN A 179 9.52 -21.67 4.39
CA ASN A 179 8.57 -22.52 5.11
C ASN A 179 7.50 -23.00 4.13
#